data_536368ad00e1b3f1fdfc9c6e30a24b55
#
_entry.id   536368ad00e1b3f1fdfc9c6e30a24b55
#
_cell.length_a   1.000
_cell.length_b   1.000
_cell.length_c   1.000
_cell.angle_alpha   90.00
_cell.angle_beta   90.00
_cell.angle_gamma   90.00
#
_symmetry.space_group_name_H-M   'P 1'
#
loop_
_entity.id
_entity.type
_entity.pdbx_description
1 polymer ?
#
loop_
_entity_poly.entity_id
_entity_poly.type
_entity_poly.pdbx_seq_one_letter_code
_entity_poly.pdbx_strand_id
1 'polypeptide(L)'
;LAVIIVIGIIAAATGGDKDEKNLEVKENSVLHLDFSGGLVDRGSDNPFETFDLNTMQSNKKLSLKQVLDNLEKAKSDENIAGAFLDLKGVSMNMANLDEVREGLEDFKNSGKWIIAYGQNVSQGTYYLASVADQIYVYPEGGVEFNGLMSEVMFFKGMLEKLEVEVQIIRGKNNKFKSAVEPFMYDKMSDPNREQLNKLLSTVWDNWTEKISISRGITVESLNEYADSLRSFDPANAIAYKLIDGLLFGDQVLDSIRARVGVKNNDDIKFISLRKYTKAPKKYEDGAPKPWELKDKIAIIYGAGEIRSGSSDQQTMGSKTIVTAIRAAREDSSIKAIVFRVNSPGGSALASDVMWRETQLAKAAKPFVISMGGLAASGGYYVSAGANRIFAGANTITGSIGVFGMIPNAKKMLNNKLGLTFDRVQTNANSDMGMLTKPLTPFQYGKIQQSVEKVYDTFLGHVSEGRNMTKEEVDAIGQGRVWTGEDALELGLVDELGGLNDAIAYAAEQAGLTNYRIKSFPEKKDVIQEFIKEITGESSNIFMRWKMGDFYSYYQTVERLTNSERIQARIPFDIEIR
;
A
#
# COMPACT_ATOMS: atom_id res chain seq x y z
N LEU A 1 11.41 0.53 -35.83
CA LEU A 1 12.11 0.18 -34.58
C LEU A 1 11.08 -0.04 -33.44
N ALA A 2 10.14 0.90 -33.20
CA ALA A 2 9.10 0.77 -32.17
C ALA A 2 8.27 -0.54 -32.33
N VAL A 3 7.86 -0.88 -33.54
CA VAL A 3 7.11 -2.12 -33.83
C VAL A 3 7.93 -3.39 -33.53
N ILE A 4 9.22 -3.37 -33.80
CA ILE A 4 10.13 -4.50 -33.52
C ILE A 4 10.34 -4.65 -32.00
N ILE A 5 10.46 -3.54 -31.26
CA ILE A 5 10.55 -3.53 -29.79
C ILE A 5 9.24 -4.09 -29.20
N VAL A 6 8.09 -3.70 -29.72
CA VAL A 6 6.77 -4.19 -29.29
C VAL A 6 6.62 -5.69 -29.55
N ILE A 7 6.99 -6.17 -30.74
CA ILE A 7 6.95 -7.60 -31.06
C ILE A 7 7.94 -8.35 -30.15
N GLY A 8 9.10 -7.79 -29.84
CA GLY A 8 10.07 -8.35 -28.90
C GLY A 8 9.53 -8.44 -27.47
N ILE A 9 8.85 -7.41 -27.00
CA ILE A 9 8.20 -7.37 -25.67
C ILE A 9 7.06 -8.39 -25.59
N ILE A 10 6.20 -8.44 -26.61
CA ILE A 10 5.11 -9.43 -26.69
C ILE A 10 5.67 -10.84 -26.76
N ALA A 11 6.72 -11.09 -27.55
CA ALA A 11 7.36 -12.40 -27.65
C ALA A 11 8.05 -12.80 -26.32
N ALA A 12 8.70 -11.87 -25.62
CA ALA A 12 9.30 -12.11 -24.31
C ALA A 12 8.24 -12.37 -23.22
N ALA A 13 7.10 -11.68 -23.29
CA ALA A 13 5.99 -11.84 -22.36
C ALA A 13 5.17 -13.12 -22.61
N THR A 14 5.11 -13.58 -23.86
CA THR A 14 4.34 -14.78 -24.27
C THR A 14 5.21 -16.01 -24.54
N GLY A 15 6.51 -15.81 -24.79
CA GLY A 15 7.45 -16.88 -25.18
C GLY A 15 7.90 -17.81 -24.04
N GLY A 16 7.69 -17.41 -22.78
CA GLY A 16 8.07 -18.21 -21.60
C GLY A 16 7.05 -19.26 -21.17
N ASP A 17 5.86 -19.32 -21.78
CA ASP A 17 4.71 -20.04 -21.21
C ASP A 17 4.28 -21.31 -21.98
N LYS A 18 5.07 -21.78 -22.96
CA LYS A 18 4.63 -22.93 -23.78
C LYS A 18 4.74 -24.32 -23.13
N ASP A 19 5.54 -24.46 -22.05
CA ASP A 19 5.79 -25.77 -21.41
C ASP A 19 5.05 -25.99 -20.08
N GLU A 20 4.13 -25.11 -19.66
CA GLU A 20 3.58 -25.12 -18.30
C GLU A 20 2.16 -25.70 -18.16
N LYS A 21 1.64 -26.41 -19.17
CA LYS A 21 0.26 -26.95 -19.09
C LYS A 21 0.05 -28.05 -18.04
N ASN A 22 1.12 -28.63 -17.48
CA ASN A 22 1.05 -29.67 -16.43
C ASN A 22 2.18 -29.46 -15.42
N LEU A 23 2.15 -28.35 -14.66
CA LEU A 23 3.11 -28.15 -13.57
C LEU A 23 2.77 -29.11 -12.42
N GLU A 24 3.54 -30.18 -12.29
CA GLU A 24 3.46 -31.11 -11.16
C GLU A 24 4.45 -30.68 -10.06
N VAL A 25 3.92 -30.48 -8.85
CA VAL A 25 4.75 -30.24 -7.66
C VAL A 25 5.36 -31.57 -7.24
N LYS A 26 6.67 -31.67 -7.31
CA LYS A 26 7.39 -32.89 -6.94
C LYS A 26 7.40 -33.06 -5.43
N GLU A 27 7.41 -34.31 -4.98
CA GLU A 27 7.55 -34.68 -3.57
C GLU A 27 8.81 -34.04 -2.95
N ASN A 28 8.71 -33.61 -1.70
CA ASN A 28 9.76 -32.91 -0.94
C ASN A 28 10.25 -31.60 -1.61
N SER A 29 9.35 -30.89 -2.31
CA SER A 29 9.66 -29.57 -2.85
C SER A 29 9.77 -28.51 -1.74
N VAL A 30 10.64 -27.54 -1.95
CA VAL A 30 10.83 -26.37 -1.06
C VAL A 30 10.22 -25.15 -1.73
N LEU A 31 9.26 -24.50 -1.07
CA LEU A 31 8.66 -23.28 -1.57
C LEU A 31 9.66 -22.14 -1.46
N HIS A 32 10.09 -21.58 -2.58
CA HIS A 32 11.01 -20.45 -2.61
C HIS A 32 10.24 -19.13 -2.60
N LEU A 33 10.35 -18.42 -1.49
CA LEU A 33 9.71 -17.13 -1.23
C LEU A 33 10.70 -16.01 -1.52
N ASP A 34 10.63 -15.45 -2.73
CA ASP A 34 11.43 -14.31 -3.20
C ASP A 34 10.52 -13.10 -3.42
N PHE A 35 10.74 -12.04 -2.64
CA PHE A 35 10.02 -10.77 -2.70
C PHE A 35 10.83 -9.62 -3.32
N SER A 36 11.98 -9.90 -3.92
CA SER A 36 12.88 -8.89 -4.52
C SER A 36 12.22 -8.04 -5.62
N GLY A 37 11.19 -8.57 -6.28
CA GLY A 37 10.38 -7.83 -7.25
C GLY A 37 9.34 -6.87 -6.63
N GLY A 38 9.24 -6.83 -5.30
CA GLY A 38 8.21 -6.09 -4.57
C GLY A 38 6.85 -6.79 -4.52
N LEU A 39 6.06 -6.42 -3.51
CA LEU A 39 4.70 -6.90 -3.30
C LEU A 39 3.73 -5.72 -3.37
N VAL A 40 2.60 -5.94 -4.05
CA VAL A 40 1.51 -4.97 -4.19
C VAL A 40 0.17 -5.63 -3.87
N ASP A 41 -0.84 -4.84 -3.49
CA ASP A 41 -2.18 -5.40 -3.24
C ASP A 41 -2.72 -6.12 -4.48
N ARG A 42 -2.47 -5.56 -5.68
CA ARG A 42 -2.87 -6.15 -6.95
C ARG A 42 -1.76 -6.06 -7.98
N GLY A 43 -1.26 -7.20 -8.46
CA GLY A 43 -0.27 -7.28 -9.54
C GLY A 43 -0.87 -6.93 -10.91
N SER A 44 -0.07 -6.30 -11.77
CA SER A 44 -0.40 -6.10 -13.18
C SER A 44 0.05 -7.30 -14.01
N ASP A 45 -0.79 -7.70 -14.98
CA ASP A 45 -0.42 -8.65 -16.04
C ASP A 45 -0.05 -7.93 -17.35
N ASN A 46 -0.08 -6.59 -17.35
CA ASN A 46 0.31 -5.80 -18.50
C ASN A 46 1.84 -5.89 -18.70
N PRO A 47 2.35 -6.51 -19.79
CA PRO A 47 3.77 -6.66 -20.02
C PRO A 47 4.50 -5.31 -20.18
N PHE A 48 3.80 -4.26 -20.60
CA PHE A 48 4.38 -2.92 -20.75
C PHE A 48 4.57 -2.21 -19.42
N GLU A 49 3.75 -2.52 -18.41
CA GLU A 49 3.92 -2.02 -17.04
C GLU A 49 5.00 -2.78 -16.26
N THR A 50 5.23 -4.03 -16.66
CA THR A 50 6.14 -4.93 -15.95
C THR A 50 7.51 -5.05 -16.61
N PHE A 51 7.69 -4.56 -17.85
CA PHE A 51 8.95 -4.65 -18.58
C PHE A 51 9.84 -3.43 -18.34
N ASP A 52 11.00 -3.66 -17.76
CA ASP A 52 12.01 -2.63 -17.57
C ASP A 52 12.91 -2.54 -18.81
N LEU A 53 12.80 -1.43 -19.54
CA LEU A 53 13.57 -1.19 -20.76
C LEU A 53 15.09 -1.05 -20.51
N ASN A 54 15.53 -0.71 -19.28
CA ASN A 54 16.93 -0.55 -18.94
C ASN A 54 17.59 -1.91 -18.68
N THR A 55 16.88 -2.81 -18.01
CA THR A 55 17.37 -4.15 -17.68
C THR A 55 16.94 -5.20 -18.69
N MET A 56 16.05 -4.86 -19.62
CA MET A 56 15.43 -5.79 -20.59
C MET A 56 14.77 -7.00 -19.91
N GLN A 57 14.31 -6.83 -18.67
CA GLN A 57 13.69 -7.88 -17.86
C GLN A 57 12.25 -7.53 -17.48
N SER A 58 11.43 -8.55 -17.27
CA SER A 58 10.08 -8.38 -16.76
C SER A 58 10.10 -8.34 -15.22
N ASN A 59 9.85 -7.16 -14.65
CA ASN A 59 9.72 -6.91 -13.20
C ASN A 59 8.25 -7.07 -12.75
N LYS A 60 7.65 -8.22 -13.01
CA LYS A 60 6.28 -8.50 -12.61
C LYS A 60 6.20 -8.61 -11.09
N LYS A 61 5.54 -7.64 -10.43
CA LYS A 61 5.34 -7.64 -8.99
C LYS A 61 4.39 -8.77 -8.56
N LEU A 62 4.63 -9.36 -7.39
CA LEU A 62 3.71 -10.32 -6.78
C LEU A 62 2.48 -9.58 -6.23
N SER A 63 1.29 -10.19 -6.30
CA SER A 63 0.14 -9.67 -5.60
C SER A 63 -0.01 -10.33 -4.23
N LEU A 64 -0.43 -9.54 -3.23
CA LEU A 64 -0.68 -10.02 -1.87
C LEU A 64 -1.58 -11.25 -1.87
N LYS A 65 -2.73 -11.17 -2.57
CA LYS A 65 -3.68 -12.30 -2.65
C LYS A 65 -3.05 -13.57 -3.19
N GLN A 66 -2.19 -13.49 -4.21
CA GLN A 66 -1.49 -14.67 -4.74
C GLN A 66 -0.52 -15.27 -3.72
N VAL A 67 0.18 -14.44 -2.95
CA VAL A 67 1.09 -14.91 -1.90
C VAL A 67 0.31 -15.62 -0.81
N LEU A 68 -0.74 -15.00 -0.28
CA LEU A 68 -1.58 -15.58 0.77
C LEU A 68 -2.25 -16.89 0.31
N ASP A 69 -2.81 -16.92 -0.92
CA ASP A 69 -3.39 -18.13 -1.49
C ASP A 69 -2.38 -19.26 -1.67
N ASN A 70 -1.13 -18.93 -2.02
CA ASN A 70 -0.06 -19.92 -2.16
C ASN A 70 0.38 -20.47 -0.79
N LEU A 71 0.50 -19.62 0.23
CA LEU A 71 0.82 -20.06 1.59
C LEU A 71 -0.29 -20.97 2.12
N GLU A 72 -1.55 -20.58 1.96
CA GLU A 72 -2.70 -21.40 2.38
C GLU A 72 -2.74 -22.74 1.63
N LYS A 73 -2.51 -22.75 0.31
CA LYS A 73 -2.41 -23.98 -0.48
C LYS A 73 -1.25 -24.84 -0.01
N ALA A 74 -0.10 -24.26 0.28
CA ALA A 74 1.10 -24.97 0.68
C ALA A 74 0.98 -25.63 2.06
N LYS A 75 0.15 -25.12 2.96
CA LYS A 75 -0.15 -25.74 4.27
C LYS A 75 -0.63 -27.19 4.12
N SER A 76 -1.52 -27.42 3.17
CA SER A 76 -2.15 -28.74 2.93
C SER A 76 -1.51 -29.55 1.82
N ASP A 77 -0.52 -29.02 1.07
CA ASP A 77 0.13 -29.74 -0.02
C ASP A 77 1.25 -30.63 0.52
N GLU A 78 1.02 -31.95 0.56
CA GLU A 78 1.98 -32.96 1.05
C GLU A 78 3.31 -32.96 0.28
N ASN A 79 3.32 -32.45 -0.96
CA ASN A 79 4.52 -32.34 -1.77
C ASN A 79 5.45 -31.18 -1.35
N ILE A 80 4.95 -30.25 -0.53
CA ILE A 80 5.75 -29.14 0.02
C ILE A 80 6.28 -29.53 1.41
N ALA A 81 7.59 -29.66 1.52
CA ALA A 81 8.26 -30.02 2.78
C ALA A 81 8.47 -28.82 3.70
N GLY A 82 8.69 -27.63 3.13
CA GLY A 82 8.96 -26.39 3.87
C GLY A 82 9.14 -25.22 2.92
N ALA A 83 9.57 -24.10 3.47
CA ALA A 83 9.81 -22.86 2.72
C ALA A 83 11.23 -22.33 2.94
N PHE A 84 11.80 -21.78 1.88
CA PHE A 84 13.01 -20.99 1.90
C PHE A 84 12.64 -19.52 1.64
N LEU A 85 12.81 -18.69 2.66
CA LEU A 85 12.54 -17.25 2.61
C LEU A 85 13.83 -16.50 2.23
N ASP A 86 13.93 -16.08 0.99
CA ASP A 86 15.02 -15.24 0.49
C ASP A 86 14.80 -13.79 0.91
N LEU A 87 15.66 -13.28 1.78
CA LEU A 87 15.55 -11.94 2.37
C LEU A 87 16.11 -10.84 1.46
N LYS A 88 16.53 -11.19 0.25
CA LYS A 88 17.08 -10.22 -0.69
C LYS A 88 16.00 -9.27 -1.20
N GLY A 89 16.21 -7.97 -0.97
CA GLY A 89 15.41 -6.91 -1.61
C GLY A 89 13.90 -6.96 -1.29
N VAL A 90 13.53 -7.41 -0.09
CA VAL A 90 12.13 -7.39 0.36
C VAL A 90 11.61 -5.96 0.37
N SER A 91 10.58 -5.69 -0.44
CA SER A 91 9.94 -4.38 -0.56
C SER A 91 8.42 -4.52 -0.56
N MET A 92 7.80 -4.11 0.55
CA MET A 92 6.34 -4.11 0.71
C MET A 92 5.93 -3.08 1.79
N ASN A 93 4.68 -2.62 1.75
CA ASN A 93 4.16 -1.76 2.81
C ASN A 93 3.91 -2.55 4.11
N MET A 94 3.76 -1.84 5.23
CA MET A 94 3.65 -2.47 6.56
C MET A 94 2.48 -3.44 6.68
N ALA A 95 1.29 -3.09 6.18
CA ALA A 95 0.14 -4.01 6.28
C ALA A 95 0.35 -5.27 5.44
N ASN A 96 0.93 -5.16 4.24
CA ASN A 96 1.27 -6.34 3.45
C ASN A 96 2.35 -7.18 4.14
N LEU A 97 3.28 -6.54 4.86
CA LEU A 97 4.31 -7.20 5.66
C LEU A 97 3.66 -8.00 6.80
N ASP A 98 2.71 -7.41 7.51
CA ASP A 98 1.94 -8.07 8.56
C ASP A 98 1.13 -9.26 8.02
N GLU A 99 0.36 -9.06 6.94
CA GLU A 99 -0.45 -10.12 6.34
C GLU A 99 0.39 -11.30 5.81
N VAL A 100 1.55 -11.02 5.21
CA VAL A 100 2.48 -12.07 4.75
C VAL A 100 3.10 -12.79 5.95
N ARG A 101 3.48 -12.07 7.01
CA ARG A 101 4.03 -12.65 8.22
C ARG A 101 3.02 -13.58 8.91
N GLU A 102 1.77 -13.16 9.03
CA GLU A 102 0.68 -14.00 9.56
C GLU A 102 0.46 -15.25 8.71
N GLY A 103 0.49 -15.12 7.37
CA GLY A 103 0.44 -16.27 6.47
C GLY A 103 1.62 -17.22 6.62
N LEU A 104 2.82 -16.72 6.95
CA LEU A 104 4.00 -17.56 7.24
C LEU A 104 3.88 -18.25 8.61
N GLU A 105 3.36 -17.56 9.63
CA GLU A 105 3.07 -18.18 10.94
C GLU A 105 2.09 -19.33 10.80
N ASP A 106 1.03 -19.12 10.05
CA ASP A 106 0.03 -20.13 9.74
C ASP A 106 0.61 -21.31 8.96
N PHE A 107 1.49 -21.03 7.98
CA PHE A 107 2.22 -22.07 7.26
C PHE A 107 3.10 -22.89 8.22
N LYS A 108 3.84 -22.23 9.10
CA LYS A 108 4.68 -22.88 10.12
C LYS A 108 3.84 -23.73 11.10
N ASN A 109 2.68 -23.22 11.53
CA ASN A 109 1.77 -23.93 12.43
C ASN A 109 1.19 -25.21 11.81
N SER A 110 1.24 -25.38 10.47
CA SER A 110 0.90 -26.66 9.81
C SER A 110 1.95 -27.75 9.99
N GLY A 111 3.06 -27.48 10.70
CA GLY A 111 4.16 -28.41 10.95
C GLY A 111 5.28 -28.35 9.89
N LYS A 112 5.22 -27.39 8.96
CA LYS A 112 6.24 -27.19 7.92
C LYS A 112 7.27 -26.15 8.37
N TRP A 113 8.53 -26.39 8.02
CA TRP A 113 9.63 -25.53 8.42
C TRP A 113 9.82 -24.33 7.50
N ILE A 114 10.40 -23.26 8.04
CA ILE A 114 10.84 -22.07 7.31
C ILE A 114 12.30 -21.81 7.63
N ILE A 115 13.16 -21.71 6.59
CA ILE A 115 14.53 -21.22 6.69
C ILE A 115 14.59 -19.88 5.97
N ALA A 116 15.11 -18.85 6.67
CA ALA A 116 15.32 -17.51 6.12
C ALA A 116 16.82 -17.25 5.92
N TYR A 117 17.19 -16.59 4.81
CA TYR A 117 18.56 -16.23 4.53
C TYR A 117 18.68 -14.89 3.80
N GLY A 118 19.64 -14.06 4.24
CA GLY A 118 19.97 -12.79 3.60
C GLY A 118 21.41 -12.37 3.81
N GLN A 119 21.87 -11.41 3.00
CA GLN A 119 23.18 -10.80 3.19
C GLN A 119 23.10 -9.61 4.14
N ASN A 120 22.29 -8.60 3.79
CA ASN A 120 21.95 -7.47 4.63
C ASN A 120 20.44 -7.49 4.84
N VAL A 121 20.04 -7.56 6.10
CA VAL A 121 18.65 -7.72 6.50
C VAL A 121 18.19 -6.42 7.13
N SER A 122 17.35 -5.66 6.40
CA SER A 122 16.73 -4.46 6.93
C SER A 122 15.75 -4.79 8.05
N GLN A 123 15.44 -3.83 8.89
CA GLN A 123 14.58 -4.02 10.06
C GLN A 123 13.19 -4.58 9.72
N GLY A 124 12.52 -4.07 8.66
CA GLY A 124 11.25 -4.64 8.19
C GLY A 124 11.41 -6.04 7.63
N THR A 125 12.52 -6.33 6.95
CA THR A 125 12.85 -7.68 6.48
C THR A 125 13.12 -8.62 7.66
N TYR A 126 13.78 -8.16 8.72
CA TYR A 126 14.00 -8.91 9.94
C TYR A 126 12.70 -9.23 10.66
N TYR A 127 11.78 -8.27 10.75
CA TYR A 127 10.45 -8.49 11.30
C TYR A 127 9.72 -9.64 10.57
N LEU A 128 9.78 -9.68 9.25
CA LEU A 128 9.23 -10.79 8.45
C LEU A 128 9.98 -12.11 8.73
N ALA A 129 11.32 -12.06 8.76
CA ALA A 129 12.17 -13.24 8.94
C ALA A 129 12.04 -13.85 10.34
N SER A 130 11.68 -13.05 11.35
CA SER A 130 11.63 -13.48 12.76
C SER A 130 10.67 -14.64 13.03
N VAL A 131 9.72 -14.89 12.12
CA VAL A 131 8.81 -16.05 12.18
C VAL A 131 9.50 -17.38 11.83
N ALA A 132 10.62 -17.33 11.08
CA ALA A 132 11.29 -18.53 10.61
C ALA A 132 11.85 -19.40 11.76
N ASP A 133 11.99 -20.69 11.49
CA ASP A 133 12.62 -21.63 12.44
C ASP A 133 14.11 -21.41 12.55
N GLN A 134 14.72 -20.97 11.45
CA GLN A 134 16.15 -20.65 11.37
C GLN A 134 16.35 -19.42 10.48
N ILE A 135 17.11 -18.46 10.99
CA ILE A 135 17.51 -17.24 10.30
C ILE A 135 19.02 -17.26 10.16
N TYR A 136 19.49 -17.30 8.93
CA TYR A 136 20.91 -17.23 8.62
C TYR A 136 21.25 -15.94 7.89
N VAL A 137 22.40 -15.38 8.23
CA VAL A 137 22.92 -14.17 7.59
C VAL A 137 24.30 -14.47 7.03
N TYR A 138 24.67 -13.81 5.93
CA TYR A 138 26.00 -13.93 5.35
C TYR A 138 27.06 -13.45 6.35
N PRO A 139 28.26 -14.11 6.47
CA PRO A 139 29.24 -13.80 7.52
C PRO A 139 29.72 -12.34 7.60
N GLU A 140 29.84 -11.67 6.44
CA GLU A 140 30.19 -10.23 6.36
C GLU A 140 28.95 -9.34 6.15
N GLY A 141 27.76 -9.88 6.38
CA GLY A 141 26.49 -9.16 6.27
C GLY A 141 26.09 -8.47 7.56
N GLY A 142 24.81 -8.11 7.69
CA GLY A 142 24.31 -7.46 8.89
C GLY A 142 22.81 -7.53 9.05
N VAL A 143 22.35 -7.27 10.28
CA VAL A 143 20.95 -7.09 10.63
C VAL A 143 20.75 -5.67 11.13
N GLU A 144 19.93 -4.91 10.44
CA GLU A 144 19.50 -3.60 10.93
C GLU A 144 18.38 -3.79 11.95
N PHE A 145 18.64 -3.39 13.19
CA PHE A 145 17.66 -3.41 14.26
C PHE A 145 17.95 -2.24 15.21
N ASN A 146 17.43 -1.05 14.87
CA ASN A 146 17.83 0.23 15.44
C ASN A 146 16.65 1.18 15.72
N GLY A 147 15.42 0.68 15.64
CA GLY A 147 14.21 1.47 15.89
C GLY A 147 13.68 2.20 14.67
N LEU A 148 12.55 2.87 14.81
CA LEU A 148 11.85 3.58 13.74
C LEU A 148 12.08 5.08 13.83
N MET A 149 12.24 5.74 12.69
CA MET A 149 12.39 7.18 12.57
C MET A 149 11.49 7.72 11.45
N SER A 150 10.97 8.93 11.64
CA SER A 150 10.32 9.71 10.59
C SER A 150 10.98 11.07 10.47
N GLU A 151 11.41 11.42 9.27
CA GLU A 151 11.92 12.74 8.92
C GLU A 151 10.93 13.46 8.02
N VAL A 152 10.57 14.70 8.36
CA VAL A 152 9.67 15.55 7.56
C VAL A 152 10.45 16.70 6.97
N MET A 153 10.44 16.81 5.65
CA MET A 153 11.09 17.90 4.92
C MET A 153 10.19 19.14 4.86
N PHE A 154 10.75 20.31 5.15
CA PHE A 154 10.04 21.59 5.14
C PHE A 154 10.51 22.47 3.98
N PHE A 155 9.56 22.98 3.21
CA PHE A 155 9.81 23.72 1.96
C PHE A 155 9.68 25.24 2.11
N LYS A 156 9.23 25.76 3.28
CA LYS A 156 9.00 27.19 3.49
C LYS A 156 10.20 28.05 3.07
N GLY A 157 11.40 27.75 3.58
CA GLY A 157 12.61 28.51 3.24
C GLY A 157 12.99 28.44 1.77
N MET A 158 12.75 27.31 1.10
CA MET A 158 12.93 27.19 -0.35
C MET A 158 11.93 28.08 -1.10
N LEU A 159 10.66 28.03 -0.72
CA LEU A 159 9.61 28.83 -1.35
C LEU A 159 9.83 30.33 -1.16
N GLU A 160 10.29 30.77 0.02
CA GLU A 160 10.67 32.15 0.29
C GLU A 160 11.83 32.63 -0.62
N LYS A 161 12.88 31.80 -0.80
CA LYS A 161 13.98 32.09 -1.72
C LYS A 161 13.56 32.16 -3.18
N LEU A 162 12.60 31.34 -3.56
CA LEU A 162 12.00 31.34 -4.90
C LEU A 162 10.96 32.42 -5.07
N GLU A 163 10.60 33.14 -4.02
CA GLU A 163 9.52 34.16 -4.02
C GLU A 163 8.16 33.56 -4.44
N VAL A 164 7.89 32.29 -4.05
CA VAL A 164 6.61 31.61 -4.20
C VAL A 164 5.87 31.66 -2.87
N GLU A 165 4.65 32.17 -2.88
CA GLU A 165 3.75 32.19 -1.74
C GLU A 165 2.76 31.02 -1.84
N VAL A 166 2.50 30.33 -0.74
CA VAL A 166 1.45 29.31 -0.67
C VAL A 166 0.39 29.75 0.34
N GLN A 167 -0.81 30.03 -0.15
CA GLN A 167 -1.94 30.40 0.70
C GLN A 167 -2.62 29.12 1.19
N ILE A 168 -2.45 28.84 2.48
CA ILE A 168 -3.02 27.68 3.16
C ILE A 168 -4.34 28.07 3.81
N ILE A 169 -5.37 27.27 3.55
CA ILE A 169 -6.71 27.45 4.09
C ILE A 169 -7.07 26.23 4.93
N ARG A 170 -7.18 26.41 6.23
CA ARG A 170 -7.46 25.37 7.21
C ARG A 170 -8.82 25.61 7.85
N GLY A 171 -9.57 24.55 8.16
CA GLY A 171 -10.79 24.63 8.97
C GLY A 171 -10.51 25.06 10.42
N LYS A 172 -11.54 25.42 11.16
CA LYS A 172 -11.42 25.82 12.59
C LYS A 172 -10.85 24.70 13.44
N ASN A 173 -11.33 23.48 13.24
CA ASN A 173 -10.89 22.27 13.96
C ASN A 173 -9.92 21.48 13.06
N ASN A 174 -8.62 21.79 13.19
CA ASN A 174 -7.59 21.25 12.30
C ASN A 174 -6.23 21.14 13.02
N LYS A 175 -6.26 20.70 14.29
CA LYS A 175 -5.07 20.67 15.15
C LYS A 175 -3.97 19.78 14.58
N PHE A 176 -4.35 18.59 14.06
CA PHE A 176 -3.43 17.54 13.63
C PHE A 176 -3.29 17.40 12.10
N LYS A 177 -4.02 18.21 11.29
CA LYS A 177 -3.89 18.15 9.82
C LYS A 177 -2.59 18.81 9.36
N SER A 178 -1.49 18.10 9.53
CA SER A 178 -0.13 18.58 9.32
C SER A 178 0.37 18.47 7.86
N ALA A 179 -0.47 18.00 6.92
CA ALA A 179 -0.12 17.91 5.49
C ALA A 179 0.39 19.21 4.88
N VAL A 180 -0.03 20.34 5.41
CA VAL A 180 0.35 21.66 4.92
C VAL A 180 1.50 22.32 5.71
N GLU A 181 1.91 21.75 6.84
CA GLU A 181 2.99 22.28 7.68
C GLU A 181 4.32 22.44 6.93
N PRO A 182 4.72 21.52 6.04
CA PRO A 182 5.93 21.68 5.24
C PRO A 182 6.00 22.98 4.44
N PHE A 183 4.86 23.57 4.11
CA PHE A 183 4.76 24.82 3.37
C PHE A 183 4.61 26.06 4.27
N MET A 184 4.32 25.85 5.56
CA MET A 184 4.02 26.93 6.53
C MET A 184 5.15 27.16 7.52
N TYR A 185 5.83 26.09 7.91
CA TYR A 185 6.79 26.07 9.00
C TYR A 185 8.15 25.58 8.51
N ASP A 186 9.16 25.70 9.36
CA ASP A 186 10.53 25.19 9.20
C ASP A 186 10.82 24.02 10.14
N LYS A 187 9.86 23.64 10.96
CA LYS A 187 9.89 22.45 11.83
C LYS A 187 8.46 21.98 12.12
N MET A 188 8.33 20.76 12.61
CA MET A 188 7.05 20.20 13.05
C MET A 188 6.44 21.02 14.19
N SER A 189 5.10 21.19 14.14
CA SER A 189 4.33 21.64 15.29
C SER A 189 4.32 20.57 16.40
N ASP A 190 4.02 20.98 17.65
CA ASP A 190 3.89 20.05 18.76
C ASP A 190 2.81 18.98 18.51
N PRO A 191 1.61 19.31 17.98
CA PRO A 191 0.62 18.29 17.63
C PRO A 191 1.11 17.31 16.55
N ASN A 192 1.86 17.78 15.55
CA ASN A 192 2.41 16.90 14.52
C ASN A 192 3.46 15.96 15.11
N ARG A 193 4.33 16.45 15.98
CA ARG A 193 5.30 15.64 16.70
C ARG A 193 4.63 14.61 17.61
N GLU A 194 3.56 15.01 18.34
CA GLU A 194 2.76 14.13 19.17
C GLU A 194 2.20 12.94 18.37
N GLN A 195 1.52 13.22 17.25
CA GLN A 195 0.91 12.15 16.46
C GLN A 195 1.94 11.22 15.80
N LEU A 196 3.08 11.76 15.32
CA LEU A 196 4.15 10.94 14.75
C LEU A 196 4.83 10.06 15.79
N ASN A 197 5.10 10.60 16.98
CA ASN A 197 5.65 9.80 18.08
C ASN A 197 4.70 8.65 18.44
N LYS A 198 3.39 8.93 18.62
CA LYS A 198 2.40 7.88 18.92
C LYS A 198 2.36 6.82 17.83
N LEU A 199 2.33 7.24 16.54
CA LEU A 199 2.31 6.32 15.41
C LEU A 199 3.53 5.40 15.39
N LEU A 200 4.75 5.98 15.50
CA LEU A 200 5.99 5.21 15.48
C LEU A 200 6.11 4.28 16.70
N SER A 201 5.73 4.76 17.88
CA SER A 201 5.76 3.93 19.10
C SER A 201 4.82 2.74 18.97
N THR A 202 3.57 2.93 18.57
CA THR A 202 2.61 1.82 18.39
C THR A 202 3.12 0.79 17.38
N VAL A 203 3.66 1.23 16.24
CA VAL A 203 4.23 0.30 15.25
C VAL A 203 5.44 -0.46 15.82
N TRP A 204 6.31 0.23 16.54
CA TRP A 204 7.50 -0.38 17.14
C TRP A 204 7.13 -1.39 18.24
N ASP A 205 6.16 -1.05 19.08
CA ASP A 205 5.66 -1.93 20.13
C ASP A 205 5.06 -3.20 19.52
N ASN A 206 4.23 -3.08 18.49
CA ASN A 206 3.66 -4.23 17.76
C ASN A 206 4.75 -5.12 17.13
N TRP A 207 5.78 -4.54 16.55
CA TRP A 207 6.87 -5.30 15.95
C TRP A 207 7.71 -6.02 17.01
N THR A 208 8.09 -5.33 18.09
CA THR A 208 8.90 -5.92 19.16
C THR A 208 8.13 -6.99 19.90
N GLU A 209 6.82 -6.86 20.10
CA GLU A 209 5.98 -7.89 20.70
C GLU A 209 5.95 -9.15 19.84
N LYS A 210 5.67 -9.04 18.54
CA LYS A 210 5.64 -10.18 17.62
C LYS A 210 7.04 -10.85 17.48
N ILE A 211 8.12 -10.07 17.45
CA ILE A 211 9.49 -10.59 17.45
C ILE A 211 9.79 -11.29 18.78
N SER A 212 9.40 -10.71 19.91
CA SER A 212 9.57 -11.28 21.27
C SER A 212 8.97 -12.68 21.34
N ILE A 213 7.74 -12.84 20.90
CA ILE A 213 7.03 -14.13 20.85
C ILE A 213 7.77 -15.12 19.96
N SER A 214 8.17 -14.72 18.77
CA SER A 214 8.78 -15.61 17.77
C SER A 214 10.20 -16.04 18.11
N ARG A 215 10.99 -15.14 18.74
CA ARG A 215 12.42 -15.37 19.04
C ARG A 215 12.69 -15.71 20.50
N GLY A 216 11.69 -15.62 21.39
CA GLY A 216 11.87 -15.82 22.84
C GLY A 216 12.79 -14.78 23.49
N ILE A 217 12.76 -13.54 23.03
CA ILE A 217 13.54 -12.41 23.53
C ILE A 217 12.54 -11.43 24.16
N THR A 218 12.82 -10.89 25.36
CA THR A 218 11.88 -9.93 25.96
C THR A 218 11.87 -8.60 25.21
N VAL A 219 10.74 -7.89 25.24
CA VAL A 219 10.59 -6.58 24.59
C VAL A 219 11.61 -5.58 25.13
N GLU A 220 11.90 -5.61 26.45
CA GLU A 220 12.92 -4.77 27.08
C GLU A 220 14.31 -5.04 26.50
N SER A 221 14.66 -6.32 26.29
CA SER A 221 15.94 -6.69 25.67
C SER A 221 16.01 -6.24 24.22
N LEU A 222 14.90 -6.38 23.47
CA LEU A 222 14.84 -5.90 22.07
C LEU A 222 15.07 -4.39 21.99
N ASN A 223 14.46 -3.61 22.88
CA ASN A 223 14.69 -2.17 22.97
C ASN A 223 16.15 -1.84 23.33
N GLU A 224 16.73 -2.53 24.32
CA GLU A 224 18.15 -2.35 24.68
C GLU A 224 19.08 -2.69 23.47
N TYR A 225 18.76 -3.74 22.71
CA TYR A 225 19.56 -4.12 21.52
C TYR A 225 19.47 -3.07 20.42
N ALA A 226 18.30 -2.48 20.19
CA ALA A 226 18.12 -1.39 19.24
C ALA A 226 18.87 -0.13 19.66
N ASP A 227 18.72 0.31 20.91
CA ASP A 227 19.38 1.51 21.46
C ASP A 227 20.91 1.40 21.48
N SER A 228 21.42 0.19 21.71
CA SER A 228 22.85 -0.09 21.81
C SER A 228 23.46 -0.59 20.50
N LEU A 229 22.70 -0.65 19.39
CA LEU A 229 23.13 -1.16 18.09
C LEU A 229 23.81 -2.55 18.19
N ARG A 230 23.24 -3.44 19.01
CA ARG A 230 23.83 -4.77 19.29
C ARG A 230 23.88 -5.67 18.05
N SER A 231 22.98 -5.47 17.10
CA SER A 231 22.92 -6.23 15.85
C SER A 231 23.90 -5.75 14.78
N PHE A 232 24.60 -4.62 15.02
CA PHE A 232 25.53 -4.03 14.04
C PHE A 232 26.69 -4.98 13.70
N ASP A 233 27.19 -5.72 14.70
CA ASP A 233 28.13 -6.82 14.50
C ASP A 233 27.32 -8.13 14.32
N PRO A 234 27.42 -8.83 13.19
CA PRO A 234 26.69 -10.06 12.94
C PRO A 234 26.91 -11.16 14.00
N ALA A 235 28.11 -11.24 14.58
CA ALA A 235 28.41 -12.20 15.63
C ALA A 235 27.60 -11.92 16.91
N ASN A 236 27.34 -10.66 17.22
CA ASN A 236 26.49 -10.26 18.32
C ASN A 236 25.03 -10.63 18.06
N ALA A 237 24.54 -10.54 16.81
CA ALA A 237 23.18 -10.94 16.47
C ALA A 237 22.90 -12.43 16.81
N ILE A 238 23.92 -13.31 16.71
CA ILE A 238 23.81 -14.70 17.20
C ILE A 238 23.77 -14.74 18.73
N ALA A 239 24.70 -14.04 19.40
CA ALA A 239 24.80 -14.04 20.87
C ALA A 239 23.50 -13.55 21.54
N TYR A 240 22.83 -12.57 20.91
CA TYR A 240 21.54 -12.02 21.34
C TYR A 240 20.32 -12.76 20.78
N LYS A 241 20.52 -13.89 20.07
CA LYS A 241 19.47 -14.76 19.51
C LYS A 241 18.58 -14.05 18.45
N LEU A 242 19.02 -12.95 17.89
CA LEU A 242 18.32 -12.32 16.79
C LEU A 242 18.38 -13.20 15.52
N ILE A 243 19.50 -13.91 15.32
CA ILE A 243 19.70 -14.88 14.24
C ILE A 243 20.27 -16.20 14.77
N ASP A 244 20.22 -17.25 13.96
CA ASP A 244 20.63 -18.59 14.36
C ASP A 244 22.04 -18.98 13.87
N GLY A 245 22.62 -18.20 12.95
CA GLY A 245 23.98 -18.43 12.48
C GLY A 245 24.41 -17.55 11.33
N LEU A 246 25.73 -17.51 11.12
CA LEU A 246 26.37 -16.89 9.97
C LEU A 246 26.81 -17.97 9.00
N LEU A 247 26.18 -18.03 7.84
CA LEU A 247 26.41 -19.06 6.83
C LEU A 247 26.64 -18.45 5.44
N PHE A 248 27.51 -19.07 4.67
CA PHE A 248 27.55 -18.84 3.23
C PHE A 248 26.36 -19.51 2.53
N GLY A 249 25.98 -19.05 1.34
CA GLY A 249 24.81 -19.55 0.64
C GLY A 249 24.84 -21.07 0.37
N ASP A 250 26.01 -21.65 0.08
CA ASP A 250 26.19 -23.10 -0.08
C ASP A 250 25.93 -23.87 1.22
N GLN A 251 26.32 -23.34 2.38
CA GLN A 251 26.04 -23.95 3.69
C GLN A 251 24.55 -23.88 4.05
N VAL A 252 23.85 -22.83 3.61
CA VAL A 252 22.37 -22.74 3.76
C VAL A 252 21.71 -23.82 2.90
N LEU A 253 22.19 -24.05 1.67
CA LEU A 253 21.71 -25.14 0.83
C LEU A 253 21.97 -26.51 1.49
N ASP A 254 23.09 -26.70 2.17
CA ASP A 254 23.39 -27.91 2.95
C ASP A 254 22.37 -28.11 4.10
N SER A 255 21.98 -27.04 4.77
CA SER A 255 20.96 -27.10 5.83
C SER A 255 19.58 -27.48 5.25
N ILE A 256 19.20 -26.95 4.10
CA ILE A 256 17.96 -27.30 3.39
C ILE A 256 18.03 -28.75 2.91
N ARG A 257 19.15 -29.16 2.31
CA ARG A 257 19.41 -30.50 1.82
C ARG A 257 19.21 -31.55 2.92
N ALA A 258 19.77 -31.29 4.09
CA ALA A 258 19.62 -32.19 5.24
C ALA A 258 18.16 -32.37 5.66
N ARG A 259 17.34 -31.29 5.58
CA ARG A 259 15.92 -31.36 5.93
C ARG A 259 15.06 -32.09 4.91
N VAL A 260 15.37 -31.99 3.61
CA VAL A 260 14.63 -32.69 2.55
C VAL A 260 15.20 -34.10 2.26
N GLY A 261 16.33 -34.48 2.87
CA GLY A 261 16.89 -35.83 2.81
C GLY A 261 17.51 -36.21 1.45
N VAL A 262 17.97 -35.25 0.65
CA VAL A 262 18.65 -35.50 -0.63
C VAL A 262 20.16 -35.48 -0.49
N LYS A 263 20.89 -36.09 -1.46
CA LYS A 263 22.35 -36.26 -1.37
C LYS A 263 23.16 -35.04 -1.80
N ASN A 264 22.70 -34.31 -2.84
CA ASN A 264 23.39 -33.16 -3.39
C ASN A 264 22.50 -31.95 -3.36
N ASN A 265 23.07 -30.73 -3.35
CA ASN A 265 22.32 -29.48 -3.37
C ASN A 265 21.51 -29.31 -4.67
N ASP A 266 22.01 -29.80 -5.80
CA ASP A 266 21.32 -29.79 -7.09
C ASP A 266 20.05 -30.66 -7.11
N ASP A 267 19.91 -31.60 -6.16
CA ASP A 267 18.72 -32.46 -6.02
C ASP A 267 17.58 -31.73 -5.26
N ILE A 268 17.83 -30.58 -4.64
CA ILE A 268 16.81 -29.80 -3.94
C ILE A 268 15.80 -29.25 -4.97
N LYS A 269 14.55 -29.62 -4.79
CA LYS A 269 13.47 -29.21 -5.70
C LYS A 269 12.86 -27.89 -5.25
N PHE A 270 13.40 -26.76 -5.68
CA PHE A 270 12.80 -25.46 -5.43
C PHE A 270 11.63 -25.19 -6.38
N ILE A 271 10.54 -24.68 -5.82
CA ILE A 271 9.41 -24.14 -6.59
C ILE A 271 9.17 -22.69 -6.19
N SER A 272 9.31 -21.75 -7.13
CA SER A 272 9.04 -20.34 -6.86
C SER A 272 7.55 -20.07 -6.67
N LEU A 273 7.19 -19.05 -5.88
CA LEU A 273 5.80 -18.61 -5.69
C LEU A 273 5.03 -18.46 -7.01
N ARG A 274 5.66 -17.86 -8.03
CA ARG A 274 5.03 -17.65 -9.36
C ARG A 274 4.70 -18.97 -10.06
N LYS A 275 5.60 -19.93 -10.02
CA LYS A 275 5.35 -21.27 -10.56
C LYS A 275 4.29 -21.98 -9.74
N TYR A 276 4.41 -21.93 -8.42
CA TYR A 276 3.46 -22.58 -7.53
C TYR A 276 2.03 -22.03 -7.65
N THR A 277 1.85 -20.75 -7.97
CA THR A 277 0.51 -20.17 -8.30
C THR A 277 -0.18 -20.92 -9.44
N LYS A 278 0.59 -21.44 -10.41
CA LYS A 278 0.05 -22.20 -11.57
C LYS A 278 -0.18 -23.67 -11.27
N ALA A 279 0.41 -24.19 -10.18
CA ALA A 279 0.20 -25.59 -9.78
C ALA A 279 -1.27 -25.79 -9.36
N PRO A 280 -1.91 -26.88 -9.81
CA PRO A 280 -3.29 -27.15 -9.48
C PRO A 280 -3.48 -27.27 -7.96
N LYS A 281 -4.55 -26.66 -7.44
CA LYS A 281 -4.99 -26.90 -6.06
C LYS A 281 -5.62 -28.29 -6.02
N LYS A 282 -5.22 -29.12 -5.07
CA LYS A 282 -5.94 -30.36 -4.78
C LYS A 282 -7.27 -29.99 -4.12
N TYR A 283 -8.36 -30.48 -4.65
CA TYR A 283 -9.69 -30.34 -4.06
C TYR A 283 -10.06 -31.68 -3.42
N GLU A 284 -10.76 -31.62 -2.32
CA GLU A 284 -11.36 -32.79 -1.71
C GLU A 284 -12.30 -33.47 -2.71
N ASP A 285 -12.37 -34.82 -2.65
CA ASP A 285 -13.24 -35.58 -3.53
C ASP A 285 -14.70 -35.16 -3.32
N GLY A 286 -15.35 -34.74 -4.40
CA GLY A 286 -16.72 -34.22 -4.38
C GLY A 286 -16.87 -32.75 -4.10
N ALA A 287 -15.80 -32.01 -3.78
CA ALA A 287 -15.88 -30.56 -3.65
C ALA A 287 -16.10 -29.89 -5.03
N PRO A 288 -17.00 -28.90 -5.13
CA PRO A 288 -17.26 -28.22 -6.39
C PRO A 288 -16.01 -27.48 -6.86
N LYS A 289 -15.68 -27.63 -8.13
CA LYS A 289 -14.53 -26.95 -8.72
C LYS A 289 -14.86 -25.48 -8.97
N PRO A 290 -13.87 -24.55 -8.92
CA PRO A 290 -14.13 -23.11 -9.04
C PRO A 290 -14.96 -22.71 -10.26
N TRP A 291 -14.75 -23.37 -11.41
CA TRP A 291 -15.49 -23.07 -12.64
C TRP A 291 -16.96 -23.52 -12.63
N GLU A 292 -17.35 -24.39 -11.70
CA GLU A 292 -18.72 -24.86 -11.50
C GLU A 292 -19.51 -23.91 -10.59
N LEU A 293 -18.80 -23.07 -9.81
CA LEU A 293 -19.42 -22.12 -8.89
C LEU A 293 -19.98 -20.91 -9.63
N LYS A 294 -21.24 -20.58 -9.35
CA LYS A 294 -21.94 -19.41 -9.92
C LYS A 294 -21.74 -18.17 -9.07
N ASP A 295 -21.79 -18.35 -7.75
CA ASP A 295 -21.72 -17.24 -6.80
C ASP A 295 -20.30 -16.71 -6.66
N LYS A 296 -20.20 -15.38 -6.54
CA LYS A 296 -18.93 -14.66 -6.51
C LYS A 296 -18.90 -13.65 -5.37
N ILE A 297 -17.67 -13.39 -4.89
CA ILE A 297 -17.34 -12.21 -4.11
C ILE A 297 -16.49 -11.29 -4.98
N ALA A 298 -16.86 -10.02 -5.07
CA ALA A 298 -16.07 -9.01 -5.75
C ALA A 298 -14.98 -8.48 -4.82
N ILE A 299 -13.74 -8.38 -5.31
CA ILE A 299 -12.70 -7.58 -4.67
C ILE A 299 -12.46 -6.36 -5.55
N ILE A 300 -12.70 -5.18 -5.01
CA ILE A 300 -12.41 -3.90 -5.66
C ILE A 300 -11.12 -3.36 -5.07
N TYR A 301 -10.14 -3.06 -5.92
CA TYR A 301 -8.87 -2.51 -5.49
C TYR A 301 -8.83 -1.01 -5.79
N GLY A 302 -8.66 -0.21 -4.73
CA GLY A 302 -8.44 1.23 -4.80
C GLY A 302 -7.12 1.60 -4.16
N ALA A 303 -6.12 1.95 -4.99
CA ALA A 303 -4.79 2.29 -4.53
C ALA A 303 -4.33 3.65 -5.08
N GLY A 304 -3.51 4.35 -4.27
CA GLY A 304 -2.92 5.63 -4.64
C GLY A 304 -3.76 6.85 -4.26
N GLU A 305 -3.29 8.03 -4.70
CA GLU A 305 -3.94 9.31 -4.41
C GLU A 305 -5.32 9.40 -5.07
N ILE A 306 -6.33 9.84 -4.31
CA ILE A 306 -7.70 10.02 -4.81
C ILE A 306 -7.77 11.24 -5.71
N ARG A 307 -8.25 11.03 -6.96
CA ARG A 307 -8.44 12.09 -7.96
C ARG A 307 -9.76 11.93 -8.71
N SER A 308 -10.25 13.03 -9.26
CA SER A 308 -11.38 13.00 -10.20
C SER A 308 -10.97 12.32 -11.50
N GLY A 309 -11.88 11.55 -12.10
CA GLY A 309 -11.62 10.88 -13.40
C GLY A 309 -11.20 9.43 -13.31
N SER A 310 -10.42 8.97 -14.28
CA SER A 310 -9.98 7.57 -14.39
C SER A 310 -8.71 7.30 -13.56
N SER A 311 -8.58 6.08 -13.05
CA SER A 311 -7.35 5.62 -12.39
C SER A 311 -6.21 5.42 -13.37
N ASP A 312 -5.00 5.67 -12.87
CA ASP A 312 -3.73 5.21 -13.44
C ASP A 312 -2.98 4.33 -12.42
N GLN A 313 -1.68 4.09 -12.62
CA GLN A 313 -0.87 3.24 -11.73
C GLN A 313 -0.66 3.83 -10.32
N GLN A 314 -0.78 5.15 -10.17
CA GLN A 314 -0.47 5.88 -8.93
C GLN A 314 -1.70 6.55 -8.33
N THR A 315 -2.84 6.54 -9.03
CA THR A 315 -4.03 7.27 -8.63
C THR A 315 -5.27 6.40 -8.56
N MET A 316 -6.09 6.66 -7.57
CA MET A 316 -7.41 6.11 -7.35
C MET A 316 -8.46 7.05 -7.95
N GLY A 317 -8.76 6.87 -9.23
CA GLY A 317 -9.70 7.73 -9.97
C GLY A 317 -11.15 7.42 -9.65
N SER A 318 -11.94 8.43 -9.28
CA SER A 318 -13.33 8.28 -8.87
C SER A 318 -14.21 7.60 -9.93
N LYS A 319 -14.01 7.94 -11.22
CA LYS A 319 -14.77 7.31 -12.31
C LYS A 319 -14.53 5.81 -12.40
N THR A 320 -13.27 5.37 -12.26
CA THR A 320 -12.91 3.96 -12.32
C THR A 320 -13.52 3.18 -11.15
N ILE A 321 -13.38 3.71 -9.92
CA ILE A 321 -13.86 3.04 -8.71
C ILE A 321 -15.39 2.99 -8.68
N VAL A 322 -16.07 4.09 -8.99
CA VAL A 322 -17.54 4.13 -9.09
C VAL A 322 -18.05 3.11 -10.10
N THR A 323 -17.43 3.03 -11.28
CA THR A 323 -17.81 2.05 -12.31
C THR A 323 -17.61 0.62 -11.81
N ALA A 324 -16.52 0.35 -11.08
CA ALA A 324 -16.22 -0.96 -10.51
C ALA A 324 -17.23 -1.36 -9.42
N ILE A 325 -17.54 -0.45 -8.48
CA ILE A 325 -18.51 -0.69 -7.41
C ILE A 325 -19.89 -0.93 -8.02
N ARG A 326 -20.32 -0.10 -8.98
CA ARG A 326 -21.61 -0.24 -9.66
C ARG A 326 -21.72 -1.56 -10.40
N ALA A 327 -20.71 -1.94 -11.17
CA ALA A 327 -20.68 -3.23 -11.87
C ALA A 327 -20.78 -4.42 -10.90
N ALA A 328 -20.08 -4.35 -9.76
CA ALA A 328 -20.18 -5.38 -8.73
C ALA A 328 -21.57 -5.39 -8.06
N ARG A 329 -22.16 -4.23 -7.82
CA ARG A 329 -23.51 -4.09 -7.23
C ARG A 329 -24.59 -4.65 -8.13
N GLU A 330 -24.52 -4.42 -9.44
CA GLU A 330 -25.53 -4.80 -10.43
C GLU A 330 -25.41 -6.25 -10.93
N ASP A 331 -24.23 -6.88 -10.83
CA ASP A 331 -24.03 -8.29 -11.21
C ASP A 331 -24.69 -9.22 -10.16
N SER A 332 -25.78 -9.90 -10.55
CA SER A 332 -26.53 -10.80 -9.66
C SER A 332 -25.74 -12.03 -9.20
N SER A 333 -24.67 -12.40 -9.92
CA SER A 333 -23.77 -13.48 -9.51
C SER A 333 -22.80 -13.06 -8.39
N ILE A 334 -22.62 -11.76 -8.15
CA ILE A 334 -21.83 -11.21 -7.04
C ILE A 334 -22.74 -11.07 -5.82
N LYS A 335 -22.40 -11.76 -4.73
CA LYS A 335 -23.21 -11.80 -3.50
C LYS A 335 -22.69 -10.87 -2.41
N ALA A 336 -21.40 -10.57 -2.41
CA ALA A 336 -20.77 -9.61 -1.49
C ALA A 336 -19.64 -8.87 -2.18
N ILE A 337 -19.26 -7.72 -1.62
CA ILE A 337 -18.24 -6.84 -2.14
C ILE A 337 -17.22 -6.55 -1.03
N VAL A 338 -15.95 -6.78 -1.30
CA VAL A 338 -14.81 -6.34 -0.49
C VAL A 338 -14.11 -5.21 -1.22
N PHE A 339 -13.96 -4.06 -0.59
CA PHE A 339 -13.21 -2.95 -1.14
C PHE A 339 -11.87 -2.82 -0.41
N ARG A 340 -10.78 -3.20 -1.07
CA ARG A 340 -9.40 -3.04 -0.60
C ARG A 340 -8.97 -1.61 -0.87
N VAL A 341 -8.78 -0.82 0.19
CA VAL A 341 -8.38 0.59 0.13
C VAL A 341 -6.94 0.75 0.58
N ASN A 342 -6.09 1.29 -0.30
CA ASN A 342 -4.69 1.62 0.02
C ASN A 342 -4.37 3.03 -0.50
N SER A 343 -4.82 4.06 0.24
CA SER A 343 -4.84 5.45 -0.24
C SER A 343 -4.52 6.46 0.86
N PRO A 344 -3.66 7.46 0.57
CA PRO A 344 -3.41 8.61 1.46
C PRO A 344 -4.59 9.61 1.52
N GLY A 345 -5.63 9.39 0.72
CA GLY A 345 -6.65 10.37 0.42
C GLY A 345 -6.34 11.19 -0.83
N GLY A 346 -6.89 12.39 -0.93
CA GLY A 346 -6.74 13.29 -2.08
C GLY A 346 -7.93 14.22 -2.25
N SER A 347 -8.52 14.27 -3.45
CA SER A 347 -9.69 15.11 -3.75
C SER A 347 -10.89 14.78 -2.87
N ALA A 348 -11.37 15.77 -2.14
CA ALA A 348 -12.58 15.62 -1.31
C ALA A 348 -13.82 15.34 -2.16
N LEU A 349 -13.95 16.00 -3.31
CA LEU A 349 -15.07 15.78 -4.23
C LEU A 349 -15.06 14.36 -4.79
N ALA A 350 -13.90 13.87 -5.22
CA ALA A 350 -13.78 12.52 -5.74
C ALA A 350 -14.10 11.46 -4.67
N SER A 351 -13.69 11.71 -3.42
CA SER A 351 -14.01 10.86 -2.27
C SER A 351 -15.52 10.80 -2.01
N ASP A 352 -16.20 11.94 -2.07
CA ASP A 352 -17.65 12.01 -1.86
C ASP A 352 -18.44 11.29 -2.97
N VAL A 353 -18.02 11.46 -4.23
CA VAL A 353 -18.59 10.75 -5.38
C VAL A 353 -18.45 9.23 -5.22
N MET A 354 -17.30 8.74 -4.76
CA MET A 354 -17.09 7.32 -4.47
C MET A 354 -17.90 6.87 -3.26
N TRP A 355 -17.90 7.63 -2.17
CA TRP A 355 -18.70 7.35 -0.97
C TRP A 355 -20.18 7.13 -1.31
N ARG A 356 -20.77 7.97 -2.16
CA ARG A 356 -22.17 7.77 -2.57
C ARG A 356 -22.40 6.39 -3.20
N GLU A 357 -21.50 5.90 -4.05
CA GLU A 357 -21.65 4.58 -4.68
C GLU A 357 -21.42 3.45 -3.66
N THR A 358 -20.53 3.64 -2.64
CA THR A 358 -20.38 2.66 -1.54
C THR A 358 -21.67 2.52 -0.75
N GLN A 359 -22.41 3.62 -0.49
CA GLN A 359 -23.71 3.57 0.21
C GLN A 359 -24.76 2.82 -0.62
N LEU A 360 -24.81 3.02 -1.93
CA LEU A 360 -25.70 2.26 -2.82
C LEU A 360 -25.34 0.77 -2.85
N ALA A 361 -24.08 0.44 -2.81
CA ALA A 361 -23.60 -0.94 -2.77
C ALA A 361 -23.95 -1.62 -1.44
N LYS A 362 -23.70 -0.93 -0.31
CA LYS A 362 -24.04 -1.38 1.04
C LYS A 362 -25.55 -1.69 1.18
N ALA A 363 -26.40 -0.86 0.58
CA ALA A 363 -27.84 -1.08 0.62
C ALA A 363 -28.31 -2.32 -0.19
N ALA A 364 -27.48 -2.79 -1.13
CA ALA A 364 -27.82 -3.90 -2.02
C ALA A 364 -27.18 -5.24 -1.61
N LYS A 365 -25.97 -5.21 -1.05
CA LYS A 365 -25.17 -6.41 -0.74
C LYS A 365 -24.28 -6.14 0.46
N PRO A 366 -23.79 -7.16 1.19
CA PRO A 366 -22.71 -7.00 2.16
C PRO A 366 -21.52 -6.28 1.51
N PHE A 367 -21.16 -5.13 2.08
CA PHE A 367 -20.08 -4.27 1.61
C PHE A 367 -19.04 -4.09 2.72
N VAL A 368 -17.87 -4.68 2.55
CA VAL A 368 -16.80 -4.78 3.55
C VAL A 368 -15.58 -4.03 3.07
N ILE A 369 -14.94 -3.29 3.96
CA ILE A 369 -13.64 -2.66 3.71
C ILE A 369 -12.52 -3.54 4.25
N SER A 370 -11.46 -3.68 3.45
CA SER A 370 -10.13 -4.13 3.90
C SER A 370 -9.15 -3.00 3.65
N MET A 371 -8.61 -2.44 4.71
CA MET A 371 -7.59 -1.40 4.61
C MET A 371 -6.23 -2.03 4.33
N GLY A 372 -5.47 -1.45 3.41
CA GLY A 372 -4.07 -1.77 3.16
C GLY A 372 -3.14 -1.04 4.12
N GLY A 373 -1.90 -0.75 3.71
CA GLY A 373 -0.95 0.00 4.53
C GLY A 373 -1.43 1.40 4.90
N LEU A 374 -2.32 1.95 4.08
CA LEU A 374 -2.78 3.33 4.21
C LEU A 374 -4.24 3.46 3.75
N ALA A 375 -5.12 3.88 4.64
CA ALA A 375 -6.51 4.21 4.31
C ALA A 375 -6.96 5.45 5.10
N ALA A 376 -6.34 6.59 4.76
CA ALA A 376 -6.46 7.80 5.54
C ALA A 376 -7.13 8.94 4.78
N SER A 377 -7.73 9.87 5.50
CA SER A 377 -8.38 11.07 4.98
C SER A 377 -9.44 10.72 3.93
N GLY A 378 -9.28 11.05 2.64
CA GLY A 378 -10.18 10.61 1.58
C GLY A 378 -10.33 9.09 1.50
N GLY A 379 -9.27 8.32 1.81
CA GLY A 379 -9.31 6.86 1.92
C GLY A 379 -10.20 6.38 3.07
N TYR A 380 -10.15 7.06 4.22
CA TYR A 380 -11.08 6.80 5.33
C TYR A 380 -12.51 7.27 4.99
N TYR A 381 -12.65 8.40 4.31
CA TYR A 381 -13.93 8.95 3.85
C TYR A 381 -14.75 7.90 3.08
N VAL A 382 -14.13 7.25 2.09
CA VAL A 382 -14.83 6.23 1.28
C VAL A 382 -15.08 4.93 2.04
N SER A 383 -14.39 4.72 3.16
CA SER A 383 -14.46 3.51 3.98
C SER A 383 -15.48 3.60 5.11
N ALA A 384 -15.68 4.80 5.68
CA ALA A 384 -16.38 5.02 6.95
C ALA A 384 -17.80 4.45 7.00
N GLY A 385 -18.49 4.39 5.87
CA GLY A 385 -19.88 3.96 5.79
C GLY A 385 -20.11 2.47 5.48
N ALA A 386 -19.10 1.62 5.48
CA ALA A 386 -19.23 0.18 5.19
C ALA A 386 -20.02 -0.60 6.26
N ASN A 387 -20.37 -1.86 5.97
CA ASN A 387 -20.97 -2.76 6.98
C ASN A 387 -19.94 -3.20 8.02
N ARG A 388 -18.69 -3.42 7.58
CA ARG A 388 -17.56 -3.82 8.43
C ARG A 388 -16.26 -3.28 7.85
N ILE A 389 -15.34 -2.85 8.71
CA ILE A 389 -14.05 -2.31 8.34
C ILE A 389 -12.96 -3.14 9.01
N PHE A 390 -12.11 -3.77 8.21
CA PHE A 390 -10.91 -4.48 8.65
C PHE A 390 -9.67 -3.63 8.38
N ALA A 391 -8.74 -3.60 9.33
CA ALA A 391 -7.44 -2.98 9.18
C ALA A 391 -6.35 -3.84 9.84
N GLY A 392 -5.15 -3.85 9.30
CA GLY A 392 -3.98 -4.38 10.02
C GLY A 392 -3.64 -3.50 11.22
N ALA A 393 -3.05 -4.07 12.29
CA ALA A 393 -2.66 -3.30 13.48
C ALA A 393 -1.82 -2.06 13.13
N ASN A 394 -0.91 -2.20 12.18
CA ASN A 394 0.00 -1.15 11.71
C ASN A 394 -0.53 -0.36 10.50
N THR A 395 -1.77 -0.56 10.07
CA THR A 395 -2.42 0.27 9.04
C THR A 395 -2.50 1.71 9.51
N ILE A 396 -2.16 2.66 8.63
CA ILE A 396 -2.34 4.09 8.93
C ILE A 396 -3.69 4.54 8.41
N THR A 397 -4.53 5.08 9.30
CA THR A 397 -5.90 5.46 8.98
C THR A 397 -6.33 6.77 9.66
N GLY A 398 -7.63 7.06 9.69
CA GLY A 398 -8.16 8.30 10.26
C GLY A 398 -7.85 9.52 9.38
N SER A 399 -7.09 10.48 9.89
CA SER A 399 -6.81 11.77 9.23
C SER A 399 -8.08 12.50 8.79
N ILE A 400 -9.15 12.40 9.60
CA ILE A 400 -10.45 13.04 9.34
C ILE A 400 -10.26 14.55 9.41
N GLY A 401 -10.06 15.17 8.25
CA GLY A 401 -9.74 16.58 8.16
C GLY A 401 -9.51 17.03 6.72
N VAL A 402 -9.70 18.33 6.47
CA VAL A 402 -9.69 18.94 5.15
C VAL A 402 -8.85 20.21 5.16
N PHE A 403 -8.18 20.49 4.06
CA PHE A 403 -7.47 21.75 3.84
C PHE A 403 -7.60 22.22 2.39
N GLY A 404 -7.33 23.51 2.16
CA GLY A 404 -7.13 24.10 0.85
C GLY A 404 -5.70 24.62 0.72
N MET A 405 -5.13 24.52 -0.47
CA MET A 405 -3.80 25.03 -0.78
C MET A 405 -3.80 25.71 -2.15
N ILE A 406 -3.38 26.98 -2.22
CA ILE A 406 -3.34 27.73 -3.45
C ILE A 406 -1.98 28.42 -3.58
N PRO A 407 -1.14 28.00 -4.53
CA PRO A 407 0.15 28.62 -4.77
C PRO A 407 -0.01 29.93 -5.53
N ASN A 408 0.89 30.89 -5.24
CA ASN A 408 1.02 32.16 -5.94
C ASN A 408 2.49 32.39 -6.31
N ALA A 409 2.81 32.28 -7.58
CA ALA A 409 4.17 32.43 -8.11
C ALA A 409 4.40 33.81 -8.78
N LYS A 410 3.53 34.78 -8.56
CA LYS A 410 3.63 36.10 -9.23
C LYS A 410 5.00 36.73 -9.07
N LYS A 411 5.50 36.81 -7.82
CA LYS A 411 6.80 37.43 -7.53
C LYS A 411 7.95 36.68 -8.18
N MET A 412 7.94 35.33 -8.10
CA MET A 412 8.93 34.48 -8.78
C MET A 412 8.96 34.79 -10.29
N LEU A 413 7.80 34.75 -10.94
CA LEU A 413 7.68 34.98 -12.37
C LEU A 413 8.13 36.39 -12.78
N ASN A 414 7.75 37.40 -12.01
CA ASN A 414 8.14 38.77 -12.31
C ASN A 414 9.63 39.05 -12.03
N ASN A 415 10.10 38.71 -10.83
CA ASN A 415 11.41 39.12 -10.35
C ASN A 415 12.55 38.23 -10.83
N LYS A 416 12.29 36.90 -10.97
CA LYS A 416 13.30 35.94 -11.39
C LYS A 416 13.30 35.67 -12.90
N LEU A 417 12.11 35.73 -13.54
CA LEU A 417 11.96 35.43 -14.98
C LEU A 417 11.59 36.64 -15.84
N GLY A 418 11.32 37.80 -15.24
CA GLY A 418 10.98 39.02 -15.97
C GLY A 418 9.60 39.00 -16.68
N LEU A 419 8.72 38.04 -16.30
CA LEU A 419 7.40 37.91 -16.89
C LEU A 419 6.41 38.85 -16.24
N THR A 420 5.66 39.61 -17.03
CA THR A 420 4.62 40.54 -16.56
C THR A 420 3.24 40.07 -17.02
N PHE A 421 2.20 40.42 -16.26
CA PHE A 421 0.83 40.00 -16.51
C PHE A 421 -0.12 41.17 -16.53
N ASP A 422 -0.83 41.35 -17.63
CA ASP A 422 -1.95 42.26 -17.75
C ASP A 422 -3.27 41.50 -17.85
N ARG A 423 -4.39 42.08 -17.40
CA ARG A 423 -5.67 41.36 -17.27
C ARG A 423 -6.84 42.23 -17.67
N VAL A 424 -7.75 41.57 -18.37
CA VAL A 424 -9.10 42.09 -18.61
C VAL A 424 -10.08 41.12 -17.95
N GLN A 425 -11.01 41.67 -17.19
CA GLN A 425 -11.97 40.86 -16.40
C GLN A 425 -13.39 41.35 -16.65
N THR A 426 -14.32 40.41 -16.82
CA THR A 426 -15.75 40.72 -16.90
C THR A 426 -16.38 40.91 -15.52
N ASN A 427 -15.85 40.20 -14.51
CA ASN A 427 -16.38 40.17 -13.14
C ASN A 427 -15.25 40.21 -12.11
N ALA A 428 -15.51 40.72 -10.93
CA ALA A 428 -14.50 40.96 -9.89
C ALA A 428 -13.73 39.74 -9.41
N ASN A 429 -14.25 38.55 -9.59
CA ASN A 429 -13.65 37.29 -9.09
C ASN A 429 -13.25 36.30 -10.20
N SER A 430 -13.25 36.74 -11.48
CA SER A 430 -12.90 35.85 -12.61
C SER A 430 -11.42 35.39 -12.61
N ASP A 431 -10.58 36.01 -11.79
CA ASP A 431 -9.17 35.66 -11.58
C ASP A 431 -8.92 34.79 -10.32
N MET A 432 -9.98 34.28 -9.69
CA MET A 432 -9.86 33.49 -8.47
C MET A 432 -9.04 32.20 -8.69
N GLY A 433 -7.98 32.05 -7.89
CA GLY A 433 -7.12 30.84 -7.89
C GLY A 433 -6.11 30.79 -9.06
N MET A 434 -5.81 31.90 -9.70
CA MET A 434 -4.70 32.00 -10.66
C MET A 434 -3.36 31.93 -9.94
N LEU A 435 -2.39 31.24 -10.55
CA LEU A 435 -1.00 31.15 -10.03
C LEU A 435 -0.30 32.51 -9.95
N THR A 436 -0.78 33.49 -10.71
CA THR A 436 -0.16 34.83 -10.87
C THR A 436 -0.81 35.93 -10.04
N LYS A 437 -1.66 35.55 -9.07
CA LYS A 437 -2.31 36.50 -8.15
C LYS A 437 -2.69 35.82 -6.83
N PRO A 438 -2.41 36.42 -5.66
CA PRO A 438 -2.93 35.92 -4.40
C PRO A 438 -4.46 36.11 -4.35
N LEU A 439 -5.11 35.25 -3.55
CA LEU A 439 -6.52 35.43 -3.25
C LEU A 439 -6.77 36.76 -2.53
N THR A 440 -7.86 37.41 -2.87
CA THR A 440 -8.37 38.50 -2.06
C THR A 440 -8.95 37.98 -0.75
N PRO A 441 -9.10 38.80 0.31
CA PRO A 441 -9.76 38.39 1.56
C PRO A 441 -11.17 37.81 1.34
N PHE A 442 -11.93 38.33 0.38
CA PHE A 442 -13.24 37.81 0.01
C PHE A 442 -13.13 36.38 -0.62
N GLN A 443 -12.23 36.21 -1.57
CA GLN A 443 -11.99 34.92 -2.24
C GLN A 443 -11.48 33.88 -1.23
N TYR A 444 -10.55 34.26 -0.35
CA TYR A 444 -10.04 33.42 0.74
C TYR A 444 -11.20 32.97 1.65
N GLY A 445 -12.04 33.90 2.10
CA GLY A 445 -13.21 33.59 2.94
C GLY A 445 -14.19 32.63 2.28
N LYS A 446 -14.37 32.71 0.95
CA LYS A 446 -15.23 31.77 0.20
C LYS A 446 -14.65 30.34 0.17
N ILE A 447 -13.33 30.21 0.00
CA ILE A 447 -12.68 28.89 0.04
C ILE A 447 -12.69 28.34 1.48
N GLN A 448 -12.47 29.21 2.49
CA GLN A 448 -12.58 28.83 3.91
C GLN A 448 -13.96 28.23 4.23
N GLN A 449 -15.04 28.87 3.79
CA GLN A 449 -16.40 28.34 3.96
C GLN A 449 -16.58 26.97 3.28
N SER A 450 -15.98 26.78 2.09
CA SER A 450 -16.01 25.49 1.39
C SER A 450 -15.24 24.41 2.14
N VAL A 451 -14.06 24.71 2.68
CA VAL A 451 -13.25 23.79 3.50
C VAL A 451 -14.03 23.37 4.75
N GLU A 452 -14.64 24.32 5.45
CA GLU A 452 -15.44 24.05 6.65
C GLU A 452 -16.69 23.20 6.33
N LYS A 453 -17.37 23.47 5.21
CA LYS A 453 -18.51 22.69 4.75
C LYS A 453 -18.12 21.25 4.43
N VAL A 454 -17.02 21.04 3.71
CA VAL A 454 -16.51 19.70 3.38
C VAL A 454 -16.11 18.94 4.64
N TYR A 455 -15.50 19.62 5.61
CA TYR A 455 -15.18 19.01 6.91
C TYR A 455 -16.43 18.56 7.66
N ASP A 456 -17.46 19.41 7.75
CA ASP A 456 -18.75 19.07 8.38
C ASP A 456 -19.44 17.87 7.68
N THR A 457 -19.36 17.81 6.34
CA THR A 457 -19.86 16.67 5.57
C THR A 457 -19.08 15.40 5.91
N PHE A 458 -17.75 15.47 6.02
CA PHE A 458 -16.91 14.35 6.40
C PHE A 458 -17.25 13.84 7.80
N LEU A 459 -17.37 14.75 8.79
CA LEU A 459 -17.82 14.40 10.13
C LEU A 459 -19.20 13.71 10.10
N GLY A 460 -20.13 14.20 9.27
CA GLY A 460 -21.46 13.60 9.11
C GLY A 460 -21.41 12.17 8.58
N HIS A 461 -20.60 11.90 7.56
CA HIS A 461 -20.46 10.54 7.00
C HIS A 461 -19.83 9.56 7.98
N VAL A 462 -18.83 10.02 8.74
CA VAL A 462 -18.22 9.19 9.79
C VAL A 462 -19.21 8.98 10.94
N SER A 463 -19.88 10.01 11.39
CA SER A 463 -20.92 9.97 12.44
C SER A 463 -21.99 8.93 12.11
N GLU A 464 -22.55 8.98 10.89
CA GLU A 464 -23.55 8.02 10.41
C GLU A 464 -22.97 6.60 10.28
N GLY A 465 -21.79 6.49 9.68
CA GLY A 465 -21.17 5.19 9.41
C GLY A 465 -20.66 4.46 10.64
N ARG A 466 -20.24 5.20 11.68
CA ARG A 466 -19.65 4.66 12.91
C ARG A 466 -20.58 4.77 14.13
N ASN A 467 -21.80 5.27 13.95
CA ASN A 467 -22.79 5.47 15.03
C ASN A 467 -22.23 6.32 16.18
N MET A 468 -21.57 7.42 15.84
CA MET A 468 -20.99 8.41 16.75
C MET A 468 -21.67 9.76 16.53
N THR A 469 -21.64 10.66 17.52
CA THR A 469 -21.98 12.06 17.28
C THR A 469 -20.89 12.78 16.48
N LYS A 470 -21.22 13.88 15.82
CA LYS A 470 -20.20 14.68 15.10
C LYS A 470 -19.14 15.21 16.05
N GLU A 471 -19.50 15.54 17.28
CA GLU A 471 -18.62 16.02 18.34
C GLU A 471 -17.62 14.95 18.77
N GLU A 472 -18.06 13.69 18.93
CA GLU A 472 -17.17 12.56 19.21
C GLU A 472 -16.20 12.32 18.05
N VAL A 473 -16.69 12.36 16.81
CA VAL A 473 -15.81 12.22 15.63
C VAL A 473 -14.83 13.39 15.54
N ASP A 474 -15.26 14.62 15.82
CA ASP A 474 -14.34 15.79 15.81
C ASP A 474 -13.26 15.66 16.88
N ALA A 475 -13.57 15.15 18.07
CA ALA A 475 -12.61 14.98 19.16
C ALA A 475 -11.43 14.05 18.79
N ILE A 476 -11.69 13.00 17.99
CA ILE A 476 -10.67 12.06 17.50
C ILE A 476 -10.20 12.37 16.07
N GLY A 477 -10.83 13.36 15.44
CA GLY A 477 -10.58 13.83 14.08
C GLY A 477 -9.52 14.92 14.00
N GLN A 478 -9.92 16.10 13.53
CA GLN A 478 -9.06 17.29 13.35
C GLN A 478 -7.80 17.01 12.50
N GLY A 479 -7.89 16.00 11.63
CA GLY A 479 -6.80 15.57 10.78
C GLY A 479 -5.81 14.58 11.40
N ARG A 480 -6.05 14.10 12.65
CA ARG A 480 -5.17 13.15 13.35
C ARG A 480 -5.12 11.81 12.62
N VAL A 481 -3.91 11.29 12.45
CA VAL A 481 -3.68 9.92 11.97
C VAL A 481 -3.62 8.96 13.16
N TRP A 482 -4.06 7.72 12.90
CA TRP A 482 -4.10 6.64 13.86
C TRP A 482 -3.55 5.36 13.24
N THR A 483 -3.02 4.45 14.06
CA THR A 483 -2.79 3.07 13.64
C THR A 483 -4.12 2.33 13.53
N GLY A 484 -4.15 1.16 12.88
CA GLY A 484 -5.34 0.31 12.87
C GLY A 484 -5.74 -0.14 14.26
N GLU A 485 -4.76 -0.40 15.13
CA GLU A 485 -4.98 -0.75 16.55
C GLU A 485 -5.64 0.40 17.32
N ASP A 486 -5.06 1.61 17.27
CA ASP A 486 -5.69 2.79 17.88
C ASP A 486 -7.09 3.05 17.31
N ALA A 487 -7.26 2.86 16.00
CA ALA A 487 -8.54 3.08 15.31
C ALA A 487 -9.62 2.06 15.72
N LEU A 488 -9.23 0.83 16.08
CA LEU A 488 -10.15 -0.16 16.66
C LEU A 488 -10.64 0.32 18.04
N GLU A 489 -9.74 0.75 18.91
CA GLU A 489 -10.10 1.26 20.24
C GLU A 489 -11.02 2.49 20.17
N LEU A 490 -10.81 3.34 19.16
CA LEU A 490 -11.60 4.54 18.93
C LEU A 490 -12.92 4.28 18.17
N GLY A 491 -13.21 3.04 17.78
CA GLY A 491 -14.39 2.68 17.00
C GLY A 491 -14.37 3.14 15.54
N LEU A 492 -13.24 3.58 15.03
CA LEU A 492 -13.06 3.93 13.61
C LEU A 492 -12.90 2.70 12.70
N VAL A 493 -12.45 1.59 13.27
CA VAL A 493 -12.31 0.27 12.64
C VAL A 493 -13.12 -0.74 13.46
N ASP A 494 -13.61 -1.80 12.86
CA ASP A 494 -14.44 -2.80 13.54
C ASP A 494 -13.63 -4.01 14.00
N GLU A 495 -12.54 -4.34 13.28
CA GLU A 495 -11.77 -5.56 13.54
C GLU A 495 -10.36 -5.45 12.97
N LEU A 496 -9.38 -5.99 13.69
CA LEU A 496 -8.04 -6.18 13.14
C LEU A 496 -8.04 -7.40 12.23
N GLY A 497 -7.47 -7.26 11.04
CA GLY A 497 -7.38 -8.34 10.05
C GLY A 497 -7.01 -7.82 8.66
N GLY A 498 -6.68 -8.76 7.79
CA GLY A 498 -6.22 -8.50 6.44
C GLY A 498 -7.31 -8.66 5.36
N LEU A 499 -6.84 -8.86 4.13
CA LEU A 499 -7.74 -9.06 2.98
C LEU A 499 -8.53 -10.36 3.08
N ASN A 500 -7.90 -11.45 3.55
CA ASN A 500 -8.58 -12.75 3.64
C ASN A 500 -9.67 -12.77 4.71
N ASP A 501 -9.47 -12.06 5.84
CA ASP A 501 -10.46 -11.95 6.92
C ASP A 501 -11.69 -11.18 6.43
N ALA A 502 -11.47 -10.08 5.72
CA ALA A 502 -12.54 -9.32 5.09
C ALA A 502 -13.34 -10.15 4.05
N ILE A 503 -12.66 -11.01 3.28
CA ILE A 503 -13.31 -11.92 2.32
C ILE A 503 -14.13 -12.98 3.06
N ALA A 504 -13.57 -13.59 4.11
CA ALA A 504 -14.23 -14.60 4.91
C ALA A 504 -15.50 -14.04 5.57
N TYR A 505 -15.40 -12.87 6.19
CA TYR A 505 -16.55 -12.17 6.76
C TYR A 505 -17.61 -11.84 5.69
N ALA A 506 -17.20 -11.34 4.52
CA ALA A 506 -18.12 -11.04 3.42
C ALA A 506 -18.83 -12.29 2.91
N ALA A 507 -18.14 -13.45 2.86
CA ALA A 507 -18.72 -14.74 2.50
C ALA A 507 -19.76 -15.18 3.53
N GLU A 508 -19.44 -15.10 4.81
CA GLU A 508 -20.35 -15.42 5.92
C GLU A 508 -21.62 -14.58 5.85
N GLN A 509 -21.49 -13.26 5.70
CA GLN A 509 -22.64 -12.35 5.61
C GLN A 509 -23.52 -12.61 4.39
N ALA A 510 -22.95 -13.17 3.31
CA ALA A 510 -23.68 -13.58 2.12
C ALA A 510 -24.18 -15.03 2.17
N GLY A 511 -23.92 -15.79 3.24
CA GLY A 511 -24.28 -17.19 3.39
C GLY A 511 -23.57 -18.12 2.41
N LEU A 512 -22.32 -17.78 2.02
CA LEU A 512 -21.54 -18.52 1.03
C LEU A 512 -20.49 -19.41 1.69
N THR A 513 -20.53 -20.71 1.39
CA THR A 513 -19.44 -21.66 1.74
C THR A 513 -18.49 -21.88 0.57
N ASN A 514 -18.98 -21.79 -0.66
CA ASN A 514 -18.20 -21.97 -1.89
C ASN A 514 -18.49 -20.81 -2.84
N TYR A 515 -17.45 -20.12 -3.28
CA TYR A 515 -17.55 -18.95 -4.13
C TYR A 515 -16.30 -18.77 -5.00
N ARG A 516 -16.44 -17.93 -6.02
CA ARG A 516 -15.31 -17.44 -6.82
C ARG A 516 -15.00 -16.00 -6.45
N ILE A 517 -13.74 -15.61 -6.61
CA ILE A 517 -13.32 -14.21 -6.53
C ILE A 517 -13.38 -13.57 -7.92
N LYS A 518 -14.00 -12.39 -8.01
CA LYS A 518 -13.96 -11.52 -9.20
C LYS A 518 -13.31 -10.20 -8.81
N SER A 519 -12.16 -9.90 -9.40
CA SER A 519 -11.38 -8.68 -9.08
C SER A 519 -11.75 -7.52 -10.00
N PHE A 520 -11.87 -6.32 -9.41
CA PHE A 520 -12.15 -5.05 -10.09
C PHE A 520 -11.06 -4.00 -9.75
N PRO A 521 -10.89 -2.97 -10.63
CA PRO A 521 -11.46 -2.82 -11.97
C PRO A 521 -11.13 -4.01 -12.86
N GLU A 522 -11.97 -4.35 -13.85
CA GLU A 522 -11.61 -5.38 -14.82
C GLU A 522 -10.32 -4.97 -15.54
N LYS A 523 -9.43 -5.95 -15.79
CA LYS A 523 -8.18 -5.69 -16.51
C LYS A 523 -8.52 -5.25 -17.93
N LYS A 524 -7.92 -4.13 -18.33
CA LYS A 524 -8.11 -3.63 -19.70
C LYS A 524 -7.31 -4.47 -20.70
N ASP A 525 -7.77 -4.48 -21.95
CA ASP A 525 -7.04 -5.13 -23.03
C ASP A 525 -5.69 -4.43 -23.24
N VAL A 526 -4.61 -5.21 -23.08
CA VAL A 526 -3.21 -4.75 -23.17
C VAL A 526 -2.95 -3.98 -24.47
N ILE A 527 -3.58 -4.38 -25.58
CA ILE A 527 -3.42 -3.75 -26.88
C ILE A 527 -4.06 -2.35 -26.89
N GLN A 528 -5.22 -2.18 -26.26
CA GLN A 528 -5.89 -0.88 -26.20
C GLN A 528 -5.15 0.12 -25.28
N GLU A 529 -4.52 -0.33 -24.20
CA GLU A 529 -3.69 0.51 -23.37
C GLU A 529 -2.42 0.96 -24.10
N PHE A 530 -1.77 0.05 -24.80
CA PHE A 530 -0.59 0.36 -25.60
C PHE A 530 -0.85 1.40 -26.69
N ILE A 531 -1.99 1.31 -27.40
CA ILE A 531 -2.38 2.31 -28.39
C ILE A 531 -2.57 3.69 -27.73
N LYS A 532 -3.14 3.76 -26.51
CA LYS A 532 -3.29 5.01 -25.76
C LYS A 532 -1.96 5.60 -25.31
N GLU A 533 -1.03 4.78 -24.83
CA GLU A 533 0.30 5.23 -24.43
C GLU A 533 1.11 5.79 -25.60
N ILE A 534 1.06 5.15 -26.75
CA ILE A 534 1.75 5.67 -27.97
C ILE A 534 1.12 6.97 -28.46
N THR A 535 -0.19 7.13 -28.31
CA THR A 535 -0.92 8.30 -28.86
C THR A 535 -1.06 9.46 -27.87
N GLY A 536 -0.87 9.25 -26.55
CA GLY A 536 -1.21 10.24 -25.51
C GLY A 536 -0.15 10.58 -24.47
N GLU A 537 0.79 9.70 -24.14
CA GLU A 537 1.65 9.86 -22.95
C GLU A 537 3.17 9.69 -23.18
N SER A 538 3.65 9.80 -24.40
CA SER A 538 5.10 9.68 -24.70
C SER A 538 6.00 10.70 -23.98
N SER A 539 5.43 11.70 -23.29
CA SER A 539 6.17 12.72 -22.55
C SER A 539 6.78 12.21 -21.23
N ASN A 540 6.12 11.33 -20.50
CA ASN A 540 6.54 10.91 -19.16
C ASN A 540 7.76 9.96 -19.17
N ILE A 541 7.84 9.06 -20.13
CA ILE A 541 8.98 8.12 -20.26
C ILE A 541 10.24 8.91 -20.65
N PHE A 542 10.12 9.88 -21.56
CA PHE A 542 11.22 10.73 -22.00
C PHE A 542 11.70 11.67 -20.87
N MET A 543 10.78 12.20 -20.08
CA MET A 543 11.09 13.05 -18.91
C MET A 543 11.80 12.25 -17.82
N ARG A 544 11.33 11.05 -17.50
CA ARG A 544 11.97 10.15 -16.53
C ARG A 544 13.40 9.79 -16.94
N TRP A 545 13.60 9.48 -18.21
CA TRP A 545 14.94 9.18 -18.76
C TRP A 545 15.88 10.39 -18.69
N LYS A 546 15.36 11.61 -18.93
CA LYS A 546 16.15 12.85 -18.88
C LYS A 546 16.48 13.32 -17.48
N MET A 547 15.60 13.13 -16.52
CA MET A 547 15.70 13.70 -15.18
C MET A 547 16.33 12.74 -14.15
N GLY A 548 16.40 11.42 -14.44
CA GLY A 548 16.98 10.44 -13.51
C GLY A 548 16.37 10.55 -12.12
N ASP A 549 17.22 10.63 -11.07
CA ASP A 549 16.77 10.74 -9.67
C ASP A 549 15.99 12.04 -9.38
N PHE A 550 16.17 13.09 -10.18
CA PHE A 550 15.38 14.33 -10.05
C PHE A 550 13.93 14.17 -10.50
N TYR A 551 13.56 13.07 -11.17
CA TYR A 551 12.19 12.84 -11.59
C TYR A 551 11.21 12.73 -10.42
N SER A 552 11.65 12.19 -9.29
CA SER A 552 10.83 12.12 -8.06
C SER A 552 10.47 13.51 -7.51
N TYR A 553 11.43 14.43 -7.53
CA TYR A 553 11.19 15.83 -7.14
C TYR A 553 10.29 16.56 -8.14
N TYR A 554 10.48 16.32 -9.44
CA TYR A 554 9.59 16.83 -10.48
C TYR A 554 8.15 16.34 -10.27
N GLN A 555 7.94 15.05 -10.02
CA GLN A 555 6.61 14.51 -9.72
C GLN A 555 5.98 15.16 -8.49
N THR A 556 6.77 15.49 -7.47
CA THR A 556 6.26 16.19 -6.28
C THR A 556 5.77 17.59 -6.63
N VAL A 557 6.53 18.35 -7.43
CA VAL A 557 6.13 19.68 -7.91
C VAL A 557 4.91 19.58 -8.83
N GLU A 558 4.89 18.64 -9.76
CA GLU A 558 3.75 18.40 -10.66
C GLU A 558 2.47 18.02 -9.89
N ARG A 559 2.58 17.18 -8.87
CA ARG A 559 1.46 16.86 -7.97
C ARG A 559 0.90 18.09 -7.28
N LEU A 560 1.79 18.97 -6.79
CA LEU A 560 1.39 20.20 -6.11
C LEU A 560 0.67 21.18 -7.06
N THR A 561 1.10 21.28 -8.31
CA THR A 561 0.51 22.18 -9.29
C THR A 561 -0.81 21.67 -9.88
N ASN A 562 -0.96 20.34 -9.99
CA ASN A 562 -2.13 19.69 -10.59
C ASN A 562 -3.16 19.17 -9.55
N SER A 563 -2.91 19.40 -8.26
CA SER A 563 -3.82 18.94 -7.20
C SER A 563 -5.09 19.80 -7.15
N GLU A 564 -6.21 19.17 -6.80
CA GLU A 564 -7.48 19.88 -6.57
C GLU A 564 -7.35 20.85 -5.38
N ARG A 565 -8.07 21.97 -5.43
CA ARG A 565 -7.95 23.08 -4.45
C ARG A 565 -8.34 22.71 -3.03
N ILE A 566 -9.26 21.74 -2.88
CA ILE A 566 -9.74 21.25 -1.58
C ILE A 566 -9.40 19.76 -1.50
N GLN A 567 -8.59 19.42 -0.51
CA GLN A 567 -8.03 18.07 -0.35
C GLN A 567 -8.30 17.48 1.02
N ALA A 568 -8.61 16.20 1.00
CA ALA A 568 -8.59 15.30 2.13
C ALA A 568 -7.41 14.33 1.93
N ARG A 569 -6.21 14.73 2.35
CA ARG A 569 -4.96 13.97 2.21
C ARG A 569 -4.21 13.92 3.54
N ILE A 570 -3.41 12.86 3.76
CA ILE A 570 -2.53 12.76 4.93
C ILE A 570 -1.33 13.71 4.81
N PRO A 571 -0.71 14.04 5.96
CA PRO A 571 0.32 15.08 6.05
C PRO A 571 1.68 14.73 5.46
N PHE A 572 2.01 13.47 5.24
CA PHE A 572 3.37 13.05 4.91
C PHE A 572 3.38 11.77 4.08
N ASP A 573 4.43 11.61 3.29
CA ASP A 573 4.77 10.31 2.73
C ASP A 573 5.57 9.57 3.83
N ILE A 574 5.07 8.41 4.29
CA ILE A 574 5.74 7.61 5.30
C ILE A 574 6.68 6.66 4.58
N GLU A 575 7.95 6.93 4.69
CA GLU A 575 9.00 6.00 4.34
C GLU A 575 9.61 5.49 5.64
N ILE A 576 9.36 4.24 6.00
CA ILE A 576 9.98 3.58 7.14
C ILE A 576 11.17 2.81 6.58
N ARG A 577 12.35 3.27 6.92
CA ARG A 577 13.61 2.63 6.56
C ARG A 577 14.06 1.73 7.67
#